data_3cf22092fde7e9b7e35fa22e47102d6f
#
_entry.id   3cf22092fde7e9b7e35fa22e47102d6f
#
_cell.length_a   1.000
_cell.length_b   1.000
_cell.length_c   1.000
_cell.angle_alpha   90.00
_cell.angle_beta   90.00
_cell.angle_gamma   90.00
#
_symmetry.space_group_name_H-M   'P 1'
#
loop_
_entity.id
_entity.type
_entity.pdbx_description
1 polymer ?
#
loop_
_entity_poly.entity_id
_entity_poly.type
_entity_poly.pdbx_seq_one_letter_code
_entity_poly.pdbx_strand_id
1 'polypeptide(L)'
;MRRGFTLIAAIFFVVIASSICMLALSIATTSVKQNSEIYLREQSELVARAATEYAMLAIISNDFYKTGAVCLGDEHNPIAGEFGDLFTFKVFVKYFGDMGDACKNKDAVIVKGANQGTIMLDVFVSSKPGKASNPINFHKRTLQKL
;
A
#
# COMPACT_ATOMS: atom_id res chain seq x y z
N MET A 1 10.22 23.19 -64.45
CA MET A 1 9.90 23.68 -63.05
C MET A 1 9.01 22.77 -62.21
N ARG A 2 8.48 21.63 -62.69
CA ARG A 2 7.57 20.75 -61.90
C ARG A 2 8.30 19.78 -60.95
N ARG A 3 9.56 19.44 -61.18
CA ARG A 3 10.31 18.44 -60.35
C ARG A 3 10.83 18.99 -59.01
N GLY A 4 11.04 20.31 -58.88
CA GLY A 4 11.47 20.90 -57.60
C GLY A 4 10.34 21.05 -56.59
N PHE A 5 9.12 21.25 -57.02
CA PHE A 5 7.98 21.36 -56.14
C PHE A 5 7.58 20.06 -55.45
N THR A 6 7.71 18.93 -56.18
CA THR A 6 7.44 17.59 -55.62
C THR A 6 8.45 17.20 -54.54
N LEU A 7 9.71 17.61 -54.66
CA LEU A 7 10.74 17.30 -53.67
C LEU A 7 10.51 18.09 -52.36
N ILE A 8 10.11 19.38 -52.46
CA ILE A 8 9.81 20.19 -51.30
C ILE A 8 8.54 19.64 -50.60
N ALA A 9 7.51 19.28 -51.36
CA ALA A 9 6.31 18.66 -50.79
C ALA A 9 6.58 17.34 -50.08
N ALA A 10 7.49 16.49 -50.63
CA ALA A 10 7.87 15.25 -50.00
C ALA A 10 8.59 15.48 -48.66
N ILE A 11 9.48 16.46 -48.56
CA ILE A 11 10.18 16.80 -47.32
C ILE A 11 9.18 17.27 -46.26
N PHE A 12 8.24 18.15 -46.63
CA PHE A 12 7.20 18.59 -45.72
C PHE A 12 6.34 17.42 -45.18
N PHE A 13 6.01 16.48 -46.04
CA PHE A 13 5.24 15.29 -45.63
C PHE A 13 5.98 14.42 -44.64
N VAL A 14 7.28 14.20 -44.87
CA VAL A 14 8.13 13.41 -43.95
C VAL A 14 8.28 14.11 -42.60
N VAL A 15 8.43 15.42 -42.57
CA VAL A 15 8.56 16.19 -41.31
C VAL A 15 7.25 16.12 -40.52
N ILE A 16 6.10 16.28 -41.17
CA ILE A 16 4.79 16.19 -40.51
C ILE A 16 4.54 14.77 -40.01
N ALA A 17 4.82 13.75 -40.81
CA ALA A 17 4.66 12.35 -40.41
C ALA A 17 5.55 11.99 -39.19
N SER A 18 6.82 12.42 -39.20
CA SER A 18 7.74 12.16 -38.09
C SER A 18 7.31 12.86 -36.79
N SER A 19 6.78 14.08 -36.86
CA SER A 19 6.28 14.79 -35.70
C SER A 19 5.05 14.11 -35.06
N ILE A 20 4.15 13.57 -35.89
CA ILE A 20 2.98 12.81 -35.41
C ILE A 20 3.43 11.50 -34.76
N CYS A 21 4.39 10.79 -35.34
CA CYS A 21 4.95 9.57 -34.75
C CYS A 21 5.60 9.82 -33.37
N MET A 22 6.33 10.92 -33.22
CA MET A 22 6.92 11.30 -31.93
C MET A 22 5.88 11.56 -30.86
N LEU A 23 4.81 12.27 -31.20
CA LEU A 23 3.69 12.51 -30.30
C LEU A 23 2.99 11.20 -29.88
N ALA A 24 2.74 10.29 -30.81
CA ALA A 24 2.13 9.00 -30.54
C ALA A 24 2.98 8.15 -29.58
N LEU A 25 4.31 8.12 -29.79
CA LEU A 25 5.24 7.44 -28.89
C LEU A 25 5.25 8.04 -27.47
N SER A 26 5.23 9.35 -27.36
CA SER A 26 5.18 10.06 -26.08
C SER A 26 3.93 9.69 -25.28
N ILE A 27 2.77 9.67 -25.93
CA ILE A 27 1.49 9.28 -25.29
C ILE A 27 1.52 7.81 -24.88
N ALA A 28 2.02 6.93 -25.74
CA ALA A 28 2.11 5.50 -25.44
C ALA A 28 2.97 5.22 -24.21
N THR A 29 4.14 5.85 -24.11
CA THR A 29 5.03 5.66 -22.94
C THR A 29 4.42 6.17 -21.64
N THR A 30 3.67 7.28 -21.69
CA THR A 30 2.97 7.84 -20.53
C THR A 30 1.84 6.91 -20.08
N SER A 31 1.05 6.38 -21.01
CA SER A 31 -0.02 5.42 -20.71
C SER A 31 0.49 4.13 -20.05
N VAL A 32 1.61 3.60 -20.51
CA VAL A 32 2.21 2.39 -19.91
C VAL A 32 2.64 2.65 -18.46
N LYS A 33 3.28 3.80 -18.19
CA LYS A 33 3.68 4.17 -16.82
C LYS A 33 2.47 4.32 -15.91
N GLN A 34 1.44 5.02 -16.35
CA GLN A 34 0.21 5.21 -15.57
C GLN A 34 -0.50 3.87 -15.26
N ASN A 35 -0.58 2.98 -16.23
CA ASN A 35 -1.18 1.66 -16.04
C ASN A 35 -0.40 0.82 -15.02
N SER A 36 0.91 0.88 -15.07
CA SER A 36 1.76 0.19 -14.10
C SER A 36 1.59 0.74 -12.68
N GLU A 37 1.48 2.07 -12.53
CA GLU A 37 1.26 2.70 -11.22
C GLU A 37 -0.11 2.36 -10.64
N ILE A 38 -1.16 2.39 -11.46
CA ILE A 38 -2.52 1.99 -11.03
C ILE A 38 -2.51 0.52 -10.57
N TYR A 39 -1.92 -0.37 -11.35
CA TYR A 39 -1.82 -1.78 -11.00
C TYR A 39 -1.12 -2.02 -9.66
N LEU A 40 0.02 -1.36 -9.43
CA LEU A 40 0.75 -1.47 -8.17
C LEU A 40 -0.05 -0.88 -6.99
N ARG A 41 -0.82 0.16 -7.22
CA ARG A 41 -1.69 0.75 -6.20
C ARG A 41 -2.82 -0.19 -5.79
N GLU A 42 -3.48 -0.81 -6.76
CA GLU A 42 -4.49 -1.85 -6.49
C GLU A 42 -3.89 -3.06 -5.75
N GLN A 43 -2.70 -3.49 -6.15
CA GLN A 43 -1.98 -4.54 -5.42
C GLN A 43 -1.66 -4.14 -3.98
N SER A 44 -1.27 -2.89 -3.73
CA SER A 44 -0.99 -2.43 -2.37
C SER A 44 -2.22 -2.45 -1.47
N GLU A 45 -3.41 -2.19 -2.02
CA GLU A 45 -4.68 -2.33 -1.29
C GLU A 45 -4.98 -3.79 -0.94
N LEU A 46 -4.75 -4.72 -1.87
CA LEU A 46 -4.93 -6.15 -1.61
C LEU A 46 -3.95 -6.65 -0.52
N VAL A 47 -2.70 -6.19 -0.58
CA VAL A 47 -1.70 -6.49 0.45
C VAL A 47 -2.13 -5.94 1.82
N ALA A 48 -2.73 -4.73 1.86
CA ALA A 48 -3.24 -4.16 3.11
C ALA A 48 -4.40 -4.98 3.69
N ARG A 49 -5.27 -5.54 2.86
CA ARG A 49 -6.33 -6.46 3.30
C ARG A 49 -5.73 -7.75 3.85
N ALA A 50 -4.81 -8.38 3.14
CA ALA A 50 -4.12 -9.58 3.60
C ALA A 50 -3.35 -9.34 4.91
N ALA A 51 -2.67 -8.19 5.03
CA ALA A 51 -1.98 -7.79 6.26
C ALA A 51 -2.94 -7.59 7.44
N THR A 52 -4.15 -7.07 7.20
CA THR A 52 -5.20 -6.95 8.20
C THR A 52 -5.62 -8.33 8.74
N GLU A 53 -5.87 -9.28 7.83
CA GLU A 53 -6.26 -10.65 8.20
C GLU A 53 -5.13 -11.38 8.93
N TYR A 54 -3.89 -11.22 8.46
CA TYR A 54 -2.72 -11.78 9.11
C TYR A 54 -2.57 -11.23 10.54
N ALA A 55 -2.72 -9.92 10.73
CA ALA A 55 -2.64 -9.30 12.04
C ALA A 55 -3.76 -9.79 12.97
N MET A 56 -4.98 -9.95 12.46
CA MET A 56 -6.09 -10.52 13.21
C MET A 56 -5.80 -11.94 13.68
N LEU A 57 -5.27 -12.80 12.81
CA LEU A 57 -4.89 -14.16 13.18
C LEU A 57 -3.78 -14.19 14.24
N ALA A 58 -2.77 -13.31 14.09
CA ALA A 58 -1.70 -13.19 15.08
C ALA A 58 -2.22 -12.74 16.45
N ILE A 59 -3.17 -11.82 16.46
CA ILE A 59 -3.79 -11.31 17.69
C ILE A 59 -4.66 -12.40 18.36
N ILE A 60 -5.50 -13.09 17.60
CA ILE A 60 -6.36 -14.16 18.14
C ILE A 60 -5.55 -15.34 18.66
N SER A 61 -4.40 -15.63 18.04
CA SER A 61 -3.51 -16.71 18.49
C SER A 61 -2.68 -16.36 19.72
N ASN A 62 -2.63 -15.08 20.12
CA ASN A 62 -1.87 -14.62 21.27
C ASN A 62 -2.71 -14.67 22.56
N ASP A 63 -2.18 -15.30 23.59
CA ASP A 63 -2.81 -15.35 24.91
C ASP A 63 -2.34 -14.14 25.73
N PHE A 64 -3.16 -13.09 25.77
CA PHE A 64 -2.86 -11.84 26.48
C PHE A 64 -2.87 -11.94 27.99
N TYR A 65 -3.45 -13.00 28.54
CA TYR A 65 -3.58 -13.23 30.00
C TYR A 65 -2.45 -14.09 30.55
N LYS A 66 -1.57 -14.60 29.69
CA LYS A 66 -0.44 -15.41 30.13
C LYS A 66 0.65 -14.54 30.74
N THR A 67 1.25 -15.01 31.84
CA THR A 67 2.39 -14.35 32.47
C THR A 67 3.54 -14.19 31.46
N GLY A 68 3.96 -12.95 31.22
CA GLY A 68 4.99 -12.65 30.22
C GLY A 68 4.45 -12.49 28.78
N ALA A 69 3.13 -12.37 28.60
CA ALA A 69 2.56 -12.05 27.29
C ALA A 69 3.11 -10.73 26.75
N VAL A 70 3.40 -10.73 25.46
CA VAL A 70 3.88 -9.54 24.75
C VAL A 70 2.74 -8.92 23.98
N CYS A 71 2.60 -7.61 24.06
CA CYS A 71 1.63 -6.89 23.26
C CYS A 71 2.10 -6.86 21.81
N LEU A 72 1.30 -7.43 20.92
CA LEU A 72 1.59 -7.45 19.49
C LEU A 72 1.05 -6.17 18.83
N GLY A 73 1.84 -5.63 17.91
CA GLY A 73 1.42 -4.45 17.14
C GLY A 73 1.61 -3.11 17.86
N ASP A 74 2.30 -3.08 18.99
CA ASP A 74 2.71 -1.85 19.66
C ASP A 74 3.80 -1.10 18.86
N GLU A 75 4.08 0.15 19.20
CA GLU A 75 5.14 0.96 18.54
C GLU A 75 6.51 0.27 18.58
N HIS A 76 6.78 -0.50 19.64
CA HIS A 76 8.04 -1.20 19.82
C HIS A 76 8.06 -2.60 19.17
N ASN A 77 6.91 -3.16 18.90
CA ASN A 77 6.78 -4.51 18.32
C ASN A 77 5.64 -4.55 17.27
N PRO A 78 5.77 -3.80 16.16
CA PRO A 78 4.77 -3.81 15.10
C PRO A 78 4.70 -5.19 14.44
N ILE A 79 3.50 -5.60 14.05
CA ILE A 79 3.32 -6.78 13.21
C ILE A 79 3.80 -6.40 11.81
N ALA A 80 4.96 -6.90 11.40
CA ALA A 80 5.56 -6.56 10.14
C ALA A 80 5.85 -7.79 9.30
N GLY A 81 5.84 -7.62 7.99
CA GLY A 81 6.18 -8.69 7.06
C GLY A 81 6.43 -8.15 5.66
N GLU A 82 6.77 -9.08 4.80
CA GLU A 82 7.01 -8.82 3.39
C GLU A 82 6.00 -9.59 2.55
N PHE A 83 5.47 -8.96 1.53
CA PHE A 83 4.61 -9.61 0.56
C PHE A 83 5.32 -9.68 -0.79
N GLY A 84 5.81 -10.86 -1.10
CA GLY A 84 6.65 -11.07 -2.28
C GLY A 84 7.89 -10.18 -2.28
N ASP A 85 8.33 -9.83 -3.47
CA ASP A 85 9.54 -9.02 -3.68
C ASP A 85 9.22 -7.52 -3.86
N LEU A 86 7.93 -7.15 -3.79
CA LEU A 86 7.44 -5.82 -4.14
C LEU A 86 7.06 -4.96 -2.94
N PHE A 87 6.44 -5.54 -1.92
CA PHE A 87 5.84 -4.79 -0.82
C PHE A 87 6.33 -5.23 0.54
N THR A 88 6.39 -4.25 1.46
CA THR A 88 6.53 -4.47 2.89
C THR A 88 5.31 -3.91 3.58
N PHE A 89 4.87 -4.56 4.67
CA PHE A 89 3.78 -4.05 5.47
C PHE A 89 4.15 -3.96 6.94
N LYS A 90 3.54 -3.00 7.63
CA LYS A 90 3.60 -2.82 9.08
C LYS A 90 2.19 -2.56 9.60
N VAL A 91 1.82 -3.27 10.64
CA VAL A 91 0.52 -3.11 11.28
C VAL A 91 0.74 -2.69 12.73
N PHE A 92 0.17 -1.55 13.09
CA PHE A 92 0.10 -1.09 14.46
C PHE A 92 -1.29 -1.36 15.01
N VAL A 93 -1.36 -1.80 16.25
CA VAL A 93 -2.60 -2.20 16.90
C VAL A 93 -2.83 -1.34 18.13
N LYS A 94 -4.01 -0.74 18.23
CA LYS A 94 -4.48 -0.09 19.45
C LYS A 94 -5.62 -0.91 20.04
N TYR A 95 -5.44 -1.32 21.28
CA TYR A 95 -6.39 -2.15 21.99
C TYR A 95 -7.34 -1.28 22.82
N PHE A 96 -8.66 -1.56 22.73
CA PHE A 96 -9.69 -0.91 23.52
C PHE A 96 -10.37 -1.93 24.43
N GLY A 97 -10.46 -1.61 25.71
CA GLY A 97 -11.01 -2.48 26.72
C GLY A 97 -9.96 -3.17 27.59
N ASP A 98 -10.40 -4.12 28.39
CA ASP A 98 -9.52 -4.89 29.30
C ASP A 98 -8.96 -6.10 28.56
N MET A 99 -7.74 -5.98 28.05
CA MET A 99 -7.03 -7.01 27.31
C MET A 99 -5.82 -7.55 28.10
N GLY A 100 -5.91 -7.57 29.43
CA GLY A 100 -4.82 -7.98 30.31
C GLY A 100 -3.75 -6.91 30.51
N ASP A 101 -2.82 -7.19 31.44
CA ASP A 101 -1.80 -6.20 31.84
C ASP A 101 -0.75 -5.93 30.76
N ALA A 102 -0.57 -6.85 29.83
CA ALA A 102 0.43 -6.75 28.77
C ALA A 102 0.14 -5.63 27.74
N CYS A 103 -1.12 -5.34 27.47
CA CYS A 103 -1.56 -4.37 26.47
C CYS A 103 -2.28 -3.14 27.05
N LYS A 104 -2.04 -2.84 28.32
CA LYS A 104 -2.53 -1.60 28.93
C LYS A 104 -1.81 -0.39 28.32
N ASN A 105 -2.33 0.08 27.22
CA ASN A 105 -1.89 1.36 26.66
C ASN A 105 -2.38 2.51 27.55
N LYS A 106 -1.50 3.43 27.88
CA LYS A 106 -1.81 4.63 28.69
C LYS A 106 -2.89 5.52 28.05
N ASP A 107 -3.12 5.34 26.74
CA ASP A 107 -4.10 6.09 25.96
C ASP A 107 -5.39 5.33 25.65
N ALA A 108 -5.51 4.09 26.12
CA ALA A 108 -6.74 3.32 25.94
C ALA A 108 -7.83 3.87 26.88
N VAL A 109 -8.83 4.48 26.29
CA VAL A 109 -10.07 4.80 27.02
C VAL A 109 -10.71 3.49 27.45
N ILE A 110 -10.55 3.15 28.72
CA ILE A 110 -11.19 1.98 29.33
C ILE A 110 -12.68 2.25 29.39
N VAL A 111 -13.42 1.80 28.40
CA VAL A 111 -14.88 1.78 28.45
C VAL A 111 -15.27 0.54 29.23
N LYS A 112 -15.49 0.71 30.53
CA LYS A 112 -16.00 -0.38 31.38
C LYS A 112 -17.33 -0.88 30.83
N GLY A 113 -17.40 -2.12 30.48
CA GLY A 113 -18.62 -2.93 30.45
C GLY A 113 -19.10 -3.49 29.12
N ALA A 114 -18.96 -2.87 27.97
CA ALA A 114 -19.63 -3.36 26.76
C ALA A 114 -18.76 -3.70 25.55
N ASN A 115 -17.50 -3.29 25.54
CA ASN A 115 -16.62 -3.39 24.37
C ASN A 115 -15.30 -4.09 24.70
N GLN A 116 -15.37 -5.20 25.45
CA GLN A 116 -14.22 -6.08 25.61
C GLN A 116 -13.86 -6.63 24.24
N GLY A 117 -12.60 -6.42 23.82
CA GLY A 117 -12.08 -7.01 22.61
C GLY A 117 -12.32 -6.18 21.34
N THR A 118 -12.33 -4.86 21.41
CA THR A 118 -12.25 -4.02 20.21
C THR A 118 -10.82 -3.57 19.96
N ILE A 119 -10.38 -3.67 18.72
CA ILE A 119 -9.05 -3.25 18.30
C ILE A 119 -9.14 -2.30 17.11
N MET A 120 -8.22 -1.36 17.04
CA MET A 120 -8.00 -0.53 15.87
C MET A 120 -6.67 -0.94 15.23
N LEU A 121 -6.73 -1.28 13.96
CA LEU A 121 -5.59 -1.68 13.15
C LEU A 121 -5.20 -0.54 12.22
N ASP A 122 -3.97 -0.07 12.30
CA ASP A 122 -3.34 0.86 11.38
C ASP A 122 -2.35 0.10 10.50
N VAL A 123 -2.75 -0.15 9.27
CA VAL A 123 -1.97 -0.91 8.29
C VAL A 123 -1.25 0.04 7.35
N PHE A 124 0.06 -0.07 7.29
CA PHE A 124 0.92 0.65 6.37
C PHE A 124 1.54 -0.33 5.40
N VAL A 125 1.37 -0.10 4.12
CA VAL A 125 2.01 -0.87 3.05
C VAL A 125 2.88 0.07 2.25
N SER A 126 4.13 -0.32 2.00
CA SER A 126 5.06 0.45 1.19
C SER A 126 5.75 -0.43 0.16
N SER A 127 6.00 0.13 -1.03
CA SER A 127 6.80 -0.55 -2.04
C SER A 127 8.27 -0.60 -1.62
N LYS A 128 8.96 -1.71 -1.91
CA LYS A 128 10.42 -1.80 -1.70
C LYS A 128 11.16 -0.83 -2.61
N PRO A 129 12.29 -0.27 -2.16
CA PRO A 129 13.09 0.65 -2.96
C PRO A 129 13.52 0.03 -4.28
N GLY A 130 13.40 0.78 -5.38
CA GLY A 130 13.83 0.35 -6.71
C GLY A 130 12.88 -0.61 -7.44
N LYS A 131 11.73 -0.97 -6.86
CA LYS A 131 10.76 -1.87 -7.50
C LYS A 131 9.59 -1.13 -8.17
N ALA A 132 9.37 0.11 -7.84
CA ALA A 132 8.37 0.97 -8.47
C ALA A 132 9.03 2.27 -8.95
N SER A 133 8.53 2.84 -10.04
CA SER A 133 9.01 4.13 -10.56
C SER A 133 8.77 5.26 -9.56
N ASN A 134 7.64 5.21 -8.85
CA ASN A 134 7.33 6.09 -7.72
C ASN A 134 7.09 5.25 -6.48
N PRO A 135 7.55 5.67 -5.28
CA PRO A 135 7.28 4.95 -4.05
C PRO A 135 5.78 4.96 -3.77
N ILE A 136 5.22 3.76 -3.63
CA ILE A 136 3.81 3.58 -3.30
C ILE A 136 3.71 3.39 -1.81
N ASN A 137 2.90 4.24 -1.17
CA ASN A 137 2.55 4.14 0.23
C ASN A 137 1.03 4.08 0.34
N PHE A 138 0.54 3.05 0.99
CA PHE A 138 -0.88 2.86 1.25
C PHE A 138 -1.11 2.73 2.75
N HIS A 139 -2.08 3.46 3.27
CA HIS A 139 -2.47 3.40 4.68
C HIS A 139 -3.95 3.09 4.79
N LYS A 140 -4.28 2.13 5.64
CA LYS A 140 -5.65 1.75 5.95
C LYS A 140 -5.83 1.62 7.45
N ARG A 141 -6.87 2.27 7.97
CA ARG A 141 -7.30 2.14 9.37
C ARG A 141 -8.60 1.39 9.43
N THR A 142 -8.67 0.38 10.27
CA THR A 142 -9.89 -0.42 10.47
C THR A 142 -10.13 -0.65 11.96
N LEU A 143 -11.41 -0.64 12.35
CA LEU A 143 -11.85 -1.02 13.69
C LEU A 143 -12.43 -2.42 13.59
N GLN A 144 -11.97 -3.33 14.46
CA GLN A 144 -12.39 -4.72 14.49
C GLN A 144 -12.81 -5.10 15.90
N LYS A 145 -13.82 -5.95 16.00
CA LYS A 145 -14.23 -6.57 17.25
C LYS A 145 -13.64 -7.98 17.32
N LEU A 146 -12.96 -8.30 18.42
CA LEU A 146 -12.43 -9.62 18.70
C LEU A 146 -13.52 -10.58 19.19
#